data_8d3673fa841b8e6a8de2efc29ff38fc8
#
_entry.id   8d3673fa841b8e6a8de2efc29ff38fc8
#
_cell.length_a   1.000
_cell.length_b   1.000
_cell.length_c   1.000
_cell.angle_alpha   90.00
_cell.angle_beta   90.00
_cell.angle_gamma   90.00
#
_symmetry.space_group_name_H-M   'P 1'
#
loop_
_entity.id
_entity.type
_entity.pdbx_description
1 polymer ?
#
loop_
_entity_poly.entity_id
_entity_poly.type
_entity_poly.pdbx_seq_one_letter_code
_entity_poly.pdbx_strand_id
1 'polypeptide(L)'
;NGWFPSISAGWGYNQYNYGGSVASDSAKLILDSAASQSWYVGLNWRDAFAKGNALGFAVGQPTFITAASADNGGDLDVADGNYAFELYYKFQVTDNIAVTPSLFWLSRARGQMTNSAAGTNAALRDQGISNGDSLGTFGGLVQTTFRF
;
A
#
# COMPACT_ATOMS: atom_id res chain seq x y z
N ASN A 1 6.99 -25.53 -20.95
CA ASN A 1 6.69 -24.21 -21.53
C ASN A 1 5.46 -23.64 -20.81
N GLY A 2 5.69 -22.95 -19.71
CA GLY A 2 4.61 -22.48 -18.86
C GLY A 2 4.09 -21.13 -19.32
N TRP A 3 3.03 -21.12 -20.12
CA TRP A 3 2.20 -19.94 -20.35
C TRP A 3 1.48 -19.50 -19.07
N PHE A 4 1.41 -20.36 -18.07
CA PHE A 4 0.73 -20.07 -16.82
C PHE A 4 1.70 -19.42 -15.83
N PRO A 5 1.30 -18.28 -15.24
CA PRO A 5 2.09 -17.68 -14.18
C PRO A 5 2.04 -18.53 -12.91
N SER A 6 3.07 -18.42 -12.08
CA SER A 6 2.93 -18.75 -10.67
C SER A 6 2.11 -17.65 -9.99
N ILE A 7 1.18 -18.06 -9.13
CA ILE A 7 0.29 -17.16 -8.42
C ILE A 7 0.71 -17.16 -6.95
N SER A 8 0.82 -15.97 -6.39
CA SER A 8 0.99 -15.77 -4.95
C SER A 8 -0.13 -14.86 -4.44
N ALA A 9 -0.63 -15.14 -3.26
CA ALA A 9 -1.64 -14.31 -2.62
C ALA A 9 -1.38 -14.26 -1.11
N GLY A 10 -1.70 -13.17 -0.49
CA GLY A 10 -1.63 -13.00 0.95
C GLY A 10 -2.76 -12.10 1.45
N TRP A 11 -3.17 -12.36 2.68
CA TRP A 11 -4.12 -11.55 3.40
C TRP A 11 -3.68 -11.42 4.85
N GLY A 12 -3.81 -10.24 5.41
CA GLY A 12 -3.48 -9.94 6.81
C GLY A 12 -4.59 -9.15 7.47
N TYR A 13 -4.82 -9.43 8.74
CA TYR A 13 -5.75 -8.72 9.60
C TYR A 13 -5.07 -8.36 10.92
N ASN A 14 -5.27 -7.12 11.36
CA ASN A 14 -4.78 -6.65 12.67
C ASN A 14 -5.91 -5.99 13.42
N GLN A 15 -5.95 -6.24 14.73
CA GLN A 15 -6.84 -5.57 15.64
C GLN A 15 -6.00 -4.88 16.72
N TYR A 16 -6.32 -3.62 16.98
CA TYR A 16 -5.68 -2.79 17.99
C TYR A 16 -6.73 -2.43 19.04
N ASN A 17 -6.39 -2.69 20.32
CA ASN A 17 -7.16 -2.24 21.46
C ASN A 17 -6.26 -1.28 22.25
N TYR A 18 -6.66 -0.05 22.33
CA TYR A 18 -5.95 1.01 23.03
C TYR A 18 -6.52 1.10 24.45
N GLY A 19 -6.15 0.18 25.34
CA GLY A 19 -6.59 0.19 26.73
C GLY A 19 -5.83 1.29 27.51
N GLY A 20 -6.43 2.45 27.67
CA GLY A 20 -5.87 3.51 28.48
C GLY A 20 -6.80 4.71 28.55
N SER A 21 -7.42 4.94 29.71
CA SER A 21 -8.01 6.22 30.04
C SER A 21 -6.92 7.27 30.15
N VAL A 22 -6.71 8.06 29.11
CA VAL A 22 -5.89 9.27 29.21
C VAL A 22 -6.79 10.37 29.77
N ALA A 23 -6.46 10.85 30.94
CA ALA A 23 -7.18 11.92 31.62
C ALA A 23 -7.43 13.11 30.68
N SER A 24 -8.68 13.42 30.57
CA SER A 24 -9.31 14.61 30.02
C SER A 24 -8.41 15.80 29.69
N ASP A 25 -8.14 15.98 28.42
CA ASP A 25 -8.08 17.32 27.86
C ASP A 25 -9.18 17.41 26.77
N SER A 26 -10.05 18.34 26.89
CA SER A 26 -11.43 18.36 26.41
C SER A 26 -11.63 18.45 24.88
N ALA A 27 -10.67 18.10 24.07
CA ALA A 27 -10.74 18.19 22.61
C ALA A 27 -9.99 17.08 21.85
N LYS A 28 -9.45 16.04 22.50
CA LYS A 28 -8.71 14.98 21.83
C LYS A 28 -9.57 13.74 21.68
N LEU A 29 -9.93 13.44 20.43
CA LEU A 29 -10.55 12.18 20.08
C LEU A 29 -9.56 11.05 20.37
N ILE A 30 -9.84 10.21 21.34
CA ILE A 30 -9.01 9.08 21.73
C ILE A 30 -9.56 7.85 21.04
N LEU A 31 -8.73 7.14 20.29
CA LEU A 31 -9.08 5.85 19.71
C LEU A 31 -9.12 4.80 20.80
N ASP A 32 -10.25 4.09 20.94
CA ASP A 32 -10.41 2.94 21.81
C ASP A 32 -9.96 1.66 21.12
N SER A 33 -10.41 1.44 19.89
CA SER A 33 -10.02 0.29 19.09
C SER A 33 -9.93 0.62 17.61
N ALA A 34 -9.14 -0.15 16.89
CA ALA A 34 -9.06 -0.08 15.45
C ALA A 34 -8.83 -1.48 14.86
N ALA A 35 -9.36 -1.72 13.68
CA ALA A 35 -9.06 -2.90 12.88
C ALA A 35 -8.49 -2.47 11.53
N SER A 36 -7.50 -3.21 11.06
CA SER A 36 -6.91 -3.01 9.75
C SER A 36 -6.71 -4.33 9.02
N GLN A 37 -6.70 -4.27 7.71
CA GLN A 37 -6.40 -5.41 6.88
C GLN A 37 -5.49 -5.03 5.72
N SER A 38 -4.90 -6.03 5.12
CA SER A 38 -4.11 -5.91 3.89
C SER A 38 -4.29 -7.16 3.05
N TRP A 39 -4.15 -7.04 1.75
CA TRP A 39 -4.13 -8.20 0.86
C TRP A 39 -3.32 -7.90 -0.39
N TYR A 40 -2.81 -8.95 -1.02
CA TYR A 40 -2.19 -8.85 -2.34
C TYR A 40 -2.43 -10.11 -3.15
N VAL A 41 -2.34 -9.96 -4.47
CA VAL A 41 -2.24 -11.03 -5.45
C VAL A 41 -1.09 -10.69 -6.39
N GLY A 42 -0.19 -11.64 -6.59
CA GLY A 42 0.96 -11.53 -7.48
C GLY A 42 0.96 -12.65 -8.53
N LEU A 43 1.34 -12.29 -9.74
CA LEU A 43 1.52 -13.19 -10.87
C LEU A 43 2.98 -13.09 -11.34
N ASN A 44 3.61 -14.23 -11.59
CA ASN A 44 4.97 -14.29 -12.08
C ASN A 44 5.12 -15.30 -13.20
N TRP A 45 5.55 -14.85 -14.36
CA TRP A 45 5.89 -15.66 -15.52
C TRP A 45 7.40 -15.85 -15.59
N ARG A 46 7.84 -17.09 -15.54
CA ARG A 46 9.23 -17.47 -15.77
C ARG A 46 9.49 -17.61 -17.26
N ASP A 47 10.71 -17.33 -17.67
CA ASP A 47 11.15 -17.39 -19.07
C ASP A 47 10.29 -16.51 -20.01
N ALA A 48 9.77 -15.40 -19.48
CA ALA A 48 8.97 -14.45 -20.22
C ALA A 48 9.81 -13.79 -21.32
N PHE A 49 9.39 -13.97 -22.57
CA PHE A 49 10.05 -13.49 -23.80
C PHE A 49 11.44 -14.08 -24.07
N ALA A 50 12.25 -14.41 -23.06
CA ALA A 50 13.54 -15.04 -23.18
C ALA A 50 13.84 -15.93 -21.96
N LYS A 51 14.61 -16.99 -22.18
CA LYS A 51 15.03 -17.92 -21.13
C LYS A 51 15.84 -17.19 -20.06
N GLY A 52 15.51 -17.45 -18.79
CA GLY A 52 16.13 -16.80 -17.63
C GLY A 52 15.48 -15.47 -17.21
N ASN A 53 14.67 -14.87 -18.06
CA ASN A 53 13.92 -13.66 -17.72
C ASN A 53 12.66 -13.96 -16.92
N ALA A 54 12.10 -12.94 -16.26
CA ALA A 54 10.81 -13.08 -15.57
C ALA A 54 10.01 -11.78 -15.69
N LEU A 55 8.71 -11.94 -15.90
CA LEU A 55 7.73 -10.86 -15.83
C LEU A 55 6.89 -11.05 -14.58
N GLY A 56 6.72 -10.02 -13.78
CA GLY A 56 5.88 -10.04 -12.61
C GLY A 56 4.89 -8.88 -12.59
N PHE A 57 3.70 -9.17 -12.10
CA PHE A 57 2.65 -8.20 -11.84
C PHE A 57 2.08 -8.46 -10.46
N ALA A 58 1.85 -7.41 -9.69
CA ALA A 58 1.20 -7.50 -8.39
C ALA A 58 0.15 -6.40 -8.24
N VAL A 59 -0.93 -6.74 -7.56
CA VAL A 59 -1.97 -5.82 -7.13
C VAL A 59 -2.35 -6.14 -5.69
N GLY A 60 -2.60 -5.12 -4.92
CA GLY A 60 -3.03 -5.30 -3.54
C GLY A 60 -3.49 -4.01 -2.88
N GLN A 61 -3.92 -4.16 -1.65
CA GLN A 61 -4.15 -3.05 -0.74
C GLN A 61 -3.14 -3.17 0.39
N PRO A 62 -2.17 -2.24 0.49
CA PRO A 62 -1.39 -2.07 1.71
C PRO A 62 -2.30 -1.89 2.91
N THR A 63 -1.78 -2.09 4.10
CA THR A 63 -2.58 -2.00 5.34
C THR A 63 -3.47 -0.75 5.34
N PHE A 64 -4.77 -0.98 5.45
CA PHE A 64 -5.78 0.06 5.54
C PHE A 64 -6.74 -0.23 6.70
N ILE A 65 -7.20 0.83 7.33
CA ILE A 65 -8.11 0.74 8.47
C ILE A 65 -9.52 0.43 7.95
N THR A 66 -10.15 -0.59 8.52
CA THR A 66 -11.51 -1.02 8.15
C THR A 66 -12.56 -0.62 9.19
N ALA A 67 -12.12 -0.42 10.42
CA ALA A 67 -12.99 0.04 11.50
C ALA A 67 -12.14 0.78 12.53
N ALA A 68 -12.70 1.82 13.13
CA ALA A 68 -12.13 2.49 14.28
C ALA A 68 -13.26 3.00 15.18
N SER A 69 -13.09 2.88 16.50
CA SER A 69 -13.99 3.43 17.47
C SER A 69 -13.29 4.40 18.41
N ALA A 70 -14.02 5.42 18.83
CA ALA A 70 -13.56 6.38 19.80
C ALA A 70 -13.96 5.96 21.22
N ASP A 71 -13.25 6.47 22.22
CA ASP A 71 -13.49 6.21 23.65
C ASP A 71 -14.91 6.61 24.13
N ASN A 72 -15.59 7.49 23.41
CA ASN A 72 -16.99 7.85 23.65
C ASN A 72 -18.01 6.87 23.05
N GLY A 73 -17.57 5.73 22.49
CA GLY A 73 -18.40 4.71 21.86
C GLY A 73 -18.93 5.08 20.47
N GLY A 74 -18.41 6.14 19.86
CA GLY A 74 -18.75 6.52 18.48
C GLY A 74 -17.88 5.77 17.48
N ASP A 75 -18.50 5.23 16.41
CA ASP A 75 -17.77 4.71 15.27
C ASP A 75 -17.20 5.87 14.45
N LEU A 76 -15.93 5.73 14.06
CA LEU A 76 -15.26 6.68 13.18
C LEU A 76 -15.37 6.20 11.74
N ASP A 77 -15.88 7.05 10.87
CA ASP A 77 -15.87 6.80 9.42
C ASP A 77 -14.44 6.93 8.89
N VAL A 78 -13.86 5.80 8.52
CA VAL A 78 -12.47 5.72 8.08
C VAL A 78 -12.41 5.32 6.62
N ALA A 79 -12.21 6.31 5.75
CA ALA A 79 -12.03 6.07 4.32
C ALA A 79 -10.53 5.92 3.97
N ASP A 80 -9.91 4.83 4.43
CA ASP A 80 -8.47 4.59 4.31
C ASP A 80 -8.09 3.66 3.15
N GLY A 81 -9.04 3.23 2.33
CA GLY A 81 -8.81 2.31 1.22
C GLY A 81 -7.83 2.87 0.17
N ASN A 82 -6.76 2.15 -0.10
CA ASN A 82 -5.78 2.46 -1.12
C ASN A 82 -5.47 1.20 -1.93
N TYR A 83 -4.97 1.36 -3.16
CA TYR A 83 -4.52 0.25 -4.01
C TYR A 83 -3.08 0.50 -4.43
N ALA A 84 -2.31 -0.57 -4.47
CA ALA A 84 -0.97 -0.60 -5.01
C ALA A 84 -0.91 -1.55 -6.20
N PHE A 85 -0.23 -1.12 -7.25
CA PHE A 85 0.06 -1.93 -8.43
C PHE A 85 1.56 -1.89 -8.66
N GLU A 86 2.13 -3.02 -9.04
CA GLU A 86 3.52 -3.15 -9.42
C GLU A 86 3.64 -4.03 -10.67
N LEU A 87 4.47 -3.59 -11.60
CA LEU A 87 4.88 -4.35 -12.78
C LEU A 87 6.40 -4.34 -12.84
N TYR A 88 7.03 -5.50 -12.91
CA TYR A 88 8.46 -5.60 -13.08
C TYR A 88 8.85 -6.58 -14.18
N TYR A 89 9.99 -6.35 -14.77
CA TYR A 89 10.59 -7.28 -15.71
C TYR A 89 12.06 -7.52 -15.36
N LYS A 90 12.38 -8.76 -15.02
CA LYS A 90 13.76 -9.17 -14.72
C LYS A 90 14.46 -9.60 -15.99
N PHE A 91 15.51 -8.91 -16.36
CA PHE A 91 16.44 -9.28 -17.41
C PHE A 91 17.60 -10.06 -16.81
N GLN A 92 17.83 -11.29 -17.26
CA GLN A 92 19.05 -12.03 -16.98
C GLN A 92 20.09 -11.65 -18.04
N VAL A 93 20.98 -10.71 -17.71
CA VAL A 93 22.00 -10.19 -18.65
C VAL A 93 23.13 -11.20 -18.82
N THR A 94 23.59 -11.79 -17.72
CA THR A 94 24.55 -12.91 -17.66
C THR A 94 24.14 -13.85 -16.54
N ASP A 95 24.83 -14.99 -16.39
CA ASP A 95 24.57 -15.94 -15.28
C ASP A 95 24.73 -15.27 -13.90
N ASN A 96 25.53 -14.21 -13.85
CA ASN A 96 25.90 -13.51 -12.62
C ASN A 96 25.25 -12.12 -12.48
N ILE A 97 24.60 -11.59 -13.51
CA ILE A 97 24.05 -10.22 -13.51
C ILE A 97 22.60 -10.25 -13.97
N ALA A 98 21.75 -9.70 -13.15
CA ALA A 98 20.36 -9.45 -13.51
C ALA A 98 19.99 -7.97 -13.27
N VAL A 99 19.20 -7.40 -14.17
CA VAL A 99 18.65 -6.04 -14.07
C VAL A 99 17.13 -6.13 -14.06
N THR A 100 16.51 -5.50 -13.09
CA THR A 100 15.06 -5.55 -12.89
C THR A 100 14.49 -4.14 -12.79
N PRO A 101 14.07 -3.54 -13.91
CA PRO A 101 13.20 -2.37 -13.85
C PRO A 101 11.82 -2.76 -13.30
N SER A 102 11.25 -1.89 -12.49
CA SER A 102 9.89 -1.97 -12.00
C SER A 102 9.18 -0.63 -12.07
N LEU A 103 7.89 -0.66 -12.30
CA LEU A 103 6.98 0.48 -12.25
C LEU A 103 5.93 0.19 -11.18
N PHE A 104 5.61 1.18 -10.38
CA PHE A 104 4.57 1.05 -9.36
C PHE A 104 3.64 2.25 -9.37
N TRP A 105 2.42 2.00 -8.95
CA TRP A 105 1.41 3.02 -8.78
C TRP A 105 0.61 2.78 -7.49
N LEU A 106 0.42 3.84 -6.74
CA LEU A 106 -0.38 3.89 -5.53
C LEU A 106 -1.57 4.81 -5.76
N SER A 107 -2.79 4.31 -5.65
CA SER A 107 -3.99 5.09 -5.95
C SER A 107 -4.25 6.21 -4.95
N ARG A 108 -3.86 6.01 -3.69
CA ARG A 108 -4.08 6.93 -2.57
C ARG A 108 -2.94 6.75 -1.58
N ALA A 109 -1.78 7.30 -1.92
CA ALA A 109 -0.68 7.35 -0.98
C ALA A 109 -1.13 8.14 0.26
N ARG A 110 -1.07 7.52 1.42
CA ARG A 110 -1.52 8.07 2.71
C ARG A 110 -3.05 8.12 2.93
N GLY A 111 -3.83 7.33 2.18
CA GLY A 111 -5.23 7.01 2.48
C GLY A 111 -6.06 8.12 3.12
N GLN A 112 -6.29 8.01 4.41
CA GLN A 112 -7.12 8.93 5.19
C GLN A 112 -6.64 10.39 5.21
N MET A 113 -5.34 10.65 5.08
CA MET A 113 -4.82 12.02 5.05
C MET A 113 -5.30 12.81 3.84
N THR A 114 -5.66 12.13 2.76
CA THR A 114 -6.19 12.77 1.56
C THR A 114 -7.71 12.93 1.59
N ASN A 115 -8.41 12.20 2.46
CA ASN A 115 -9.87 12.22 2.52
C ASN A 115 -10.44 13.12 3.62
N SER A 116 -10.04 12.92 4.86
CA SER A 116 -10.66 13.62 5.99
C SER A 116 -9.73 14.62 6.66
N ALA A 117 -8.44 14.38 6.66
CA ALA A 117 -7.47 15.26 7.32
C ALA A 117 -6.95 16.37 6.40
N ALA A 118 -7.15 16.29 5.08
CA ALA A 118 -6.72 17.34 4.16
C ALA A 118 -7.39 18.69 4.48
N GLY A 119 -8.64 18.68 4.93
CA GLY A 119 -9.34 19.89 5.33
C GLY A 119 -8.80 20.56 6.59
N THR A 120 -8.08 19.82 7.43
CA THR A 120 -7.55 20.31 8.72
C THR A 120 -6.02 20.43 8.74
N ASN A 121 -5.32 19.79 7.81
CA ASN A 121 -3.86 19.81 7.75
C ASN A 121 -3.38 20.99 6.88
N ALA A 122 -2.82 22.01 7.53
CA ALA A 122 -2.34 23.22 6.85
C ALA A 122 -1.29 22.92 5.77
N ALA A 123 -0.38 21.97 5.99
CA ALA A 123 0.65 21.61 5.01
C ALA A 123 0.10 21.00 3.73
N LEU A 124 -1.03 20.30 3.79
CA LEU A 124 -1.71 19.77 2.61
C LEU A 124 -2.51 20.85 1.89
N ARG A 125 -3.11 21.76 2.63
CA ARG A 125 -3.83 22.92 2.06
C ARG A 125 -2.91 23.86 1.31
N ASP A 126 -1.71 24.09 1.83
CA ASP A 126 -0.69 24.92 1.16
C ASP A 126 -0.22 24.29 -0.17
N GLN A 127 -0.34 22.99 -0.32
CA GLN A 127 -0.09 22.26 -1.57
C GLN A 127 -1.31 22.19 -2.49
N GLY A 128 -2.40 22.87 -2.15
CA GLY A 128 -3.63 22.86 -2.93
C GLY A 128 -4.45 21.56 -2.84
N ILE A 129 -4.15 20.70 -1.86
CA ILE A 129 -4.86 19.44 -1.66
C ILE A 129 -6.09 19.68 -0.81
N SER A 130 -7.25 19.39 -1.36
CA SER A 130 -8.55 19.55 -0.72
C SER A 130 -9.06 18.25 -0.13
N ASN A 131 -10.06 18.35 0.73
CA ASN A 131 -10.75 17.19 1.26
C ASN A 131 -11.44 16.41 0.11
N GLY A 132 -11.14 15.12 -0.01
CA GLY A 132 -11.66 14.26 -1.07
C GLY A 132 -10.74 14.10 -2.28
N ASP A 133 -9.65 14.86 -2.40
CA ASP A 133 -8.66 14.66 -3.46
C ASP A 133 -7.93 13.33 -3.27
N SER A 134 -7.70 12.61 -4.37
CA SER A 134 -6.91 11.39 -4.37
C SER A 134 -5.47 11.69 -4.78
N LEU A 135 -4.51 11.43 -3.88
CA LEU A 135 -3.09 11.48 -4.21
C LEU A 135 -2.64 10.17 -4.84
N GLY A 136 -2.66 10.10 -6.15
CA GLY A 136 -2.00 9.02 -6.89
C GLY A 136 -0.50 9.27 -6.95
N THR A 137 0.30 8.24 -6.68
CA THR A 137 1.75 8.28 -6.81
C THR A 137 2.20 7.25 -7.82
N PHE A 138 2.91 7.69 -8.84
CA PHE A 138 3.56 6.82 -9.82
C PHE A 138 5.07 6.90 -9.64
N GLY A 139 5.75 5.76 -9.71
CA GLY A 139 7.19 5.70 -9.59
C GLY A 139 7.81 4.54 -10.35
N GLY A 140 9.11 4.61 -10.52
CA GLY A 140 9.92 3.56 -11.11
C GLY A 140 11.17 3.28 -10.28
N LEU A 141 11.60 2.03 -10.32
CA LEU A 141 12.81 1.53 -9.67
C LEU A 141 13.59 0.67 -10.66
N VAL A 142 14.91 0.75 -10.60
CA VAL A 142 15.79 -0.20 -11.30
C VAL A 142 16.70 -0.85 -10.27
N GLN A 143 16.61 -2.17 -10.16
CA GLN A 143 17.46 -2.98 -9.31
C GLN A 143 18.47 -3.75 -10.16
N THR A 144 19.74 -3.73 -9.75
CA THR A 144 20.78 -4.59 -10.34
C THR A 144 21.26 -5.57 -9.29
N THR A 145 21.27 -6.86 -9.64
CA THR A 145 21.72 -7.94 -8.77
C THR A 145 23.00 -8.56 -9.37
N PHE A 146 24.05 -8.65 -8.55
CA PHE A 146 25.30 -9.34 -8.86
C PHE A 146 25.41 -10.60 -7.99
N ARG A 147 25.85 -11.70 -8.59
CA ARG A 147 26.17 -12.96 -7.89
C ARG A 147 27.63 -13.29 -8.13
N PHE A 148 28.36 -13.55 -7.09
CA PHE A 148 29.79 -13.90 -7.13
C PHE A 148 29.98 -15.38 -6.76
#